data_41c98e6b503a6ee3f9d4b7ccce8498a8
#
_entry.id   41c98e6b503a6ee3f9d4b7ccce8498a8
#
_cell.length_a   1.000
_cell.length_b   1.000
_cell.length_c   1.000
_cell.angle_alpha   90.00
_cell.angle_beta   90.00
_cell.angle_gamma   90.00
#
_symmetry.space_group_name_H-M   'P 1'
#
loop_
_entity.id
_entity.type
_entity.pdbx_description
1 polymer ?
#
loop_
_entity_poly.entity_id
_entity_poly.type
_entity_poly.pdbx_seq_one_letter_code
_entity_poly.pdbx_strand_id
1 'polypeptide(L)'
;FFFKQKTAYEISRSDWSSDVCSSDLAAEIHYPRIPREYWEHRIKMCKALGMNTICIYIFWNLHEQREGVYDFTGQNDVAEFCRLAKKNDMYVIVRPGPYVCAEWEMGGLPWWLLKKKDIRLREQDPYFMSCVDRFEKNVAQQLAPLTIQRGGPIIMVQVENEYGSYGEDKAYISQIRDTLRKYWDTPNAKTTLFQCDWNSNFEKNGLDDLTWTMNFGTGAKIDDQFRRLRELRPNAPLMCSEFWSGWFDKWGANHETRAAKDMIAGISEMLSKNISFSLYMTHGGTNWGHWAGANSPGFAPDVTSYDYDAPISESGQTTPKYWELREALSHYM
;
A
#
# COMPACT_ATOMS: atom_id res chain seq x y z
N PHE A 1 30.76 8.54 -8.61
CA PHE A 1 29.61 8.84 -9.51
C PHE A 1 28.35 8.47 -8.77
N PHE A 2 27.63 9.44 -8.21
CA PHE A 2 26.32 9.23 -7.62
C PHE A 2 25.31 9.25 -8.77
N PHE A 3 24.76 8.10 -9.13
CA PHE A 3 23.59 8.04 -10.00
C PHE A 3 22.37 8.46 -9.16
N LYS A 4 21.76 9.57 -9.53
CA LYS A 4 20.50 10.04 -8.92
C LYS A 4 19.38 9.12 -9.40
N GLN A 5 18.85 8.33 -8.48
CA GLN A 5 17.71 7.45 -8.77
C GLN A 5 16.45 8.27 -9.07
N LYS A 6 15.79 8.02 -10.19
CA LYS A 6 14.47 8.59 -10.51
C LYS A 6 13.38 7.70 -9.94
N THR A 7 12.41 8.28 -9.29
CA THR A 7 11.25 7.58 -8.68
C THR A 7 10.12 7.37 -9.68
N ALA A 8 9.15 6.49 -9.38
CA ALA A 8 7.92 6.35 -10.19
C ALA A 8 7.22 7.69 -10.43
N TYR A 9 7.38 8.65 -9.55
CA TYR A 9 6.93 10.02 -9.72
C TYR A 9 7.70 10.76 -10.85
N GLU A 10 9.01 10.62 -10.92
CA GLU A 10 9.82 11.25 -11.98
C GLU A 10 9.53 10.62 -13.35
N ILE A 11 9.15 9.34 -13.38
CA ILE A 11 8.69 8.63 -14.58
C ILE A 11 7.36 9.18 -15.09
N SER A 12 6.44 9.55 -14.20
CA SER A 12 5.14 10.13 -14.58
C SER A 12 5.24 11.56 -15.11
N ARG A 13 6.36 12.23 -14.92
CA ARG A 13 6.61 13.64 -15.29
C ARG A 13 7.53 13.85 -16.49
N SER A 14 8.36 12.87 -16.83
CA SER A 14 9.28 12.99 -17.96
C SER A 14 8.64 12.40 -19.23
N ASP A 15 8.77 13.09 -20.35
CA ASP A 15 8.60 12.49 -21.66
C ASP A 15 9.40 11.19 -21.70
N TRP A 16 8.75 10.13 -22.16
CA TRP A 16 9.17 8.73 -22.14
C TRP A 16 10.45 8.46 -22.98
N SER A 17 11.55 9.16 -22.70
CA SER A 17 12.84 8.92 -23.34
C SER A 17 13.81 8.18 -22.42
N SER A 18 13.97 6.92 -22.68
CA SER A 18 15.14 6.01 -22.61
C SER A 18 16.25 6.19 -21.54
N ASP A 19 16.05 6.82 -20.40
CA ASP A 19 17.09 6.82 -19.37
C ASP A 19 16.74 5.85 -18.24
N VAL A 20 17.73 5.05 -17.85
CA VAL A 20 17.70 3.99 -16.85
C VAL A 20 16.85 4.38 -15.65
N CYS A 21 15.68 3.78 -15.57
CA CYS A 21 14.72 3.97 -14.48
C CYS A 21 15.23 3.28 -13.24
N SER A 22 15.42 4.03 -12.17
CA SER A 22 15.56 3.44 -10.86
C SER A 22 14.19 2.95 -10.35
N SER A 23 14.16 1.74 -9.87
CA SER A 23 12.94 1.14 -9.31
C SER A 23 12.60 1.76 -7.94
N ASP A 24 11.30 1.97 -7.65
CA ASP A 24 10.86 2.23 -6.28
C ASP A 24 10.93 0.92 -5.48
N LEU A 25 11.73 0.95 -4.43
CA LEU A 25 11.91 -0.13 -3.48
C LEU A 25 11.11 0.22 -2.24
N ALA A 26 9.84 -0.14 -2.22
CA ALA A 26 8.95 0.23 -1.14
C ALA A 26 8.86 -0.84 -0.05
N ALA A 27 8.78 -0.37 1.18
CA ALA A 27 8.54 -1.17 2.37
C ALA A 27 7.13 -0.89 2.90
N GLU A 28 6.27 -1.89 2.87
CA GLU A 28 4.95 -1.78 3.50
C GLU A 28 5.09 -1.96 5.01
N ILE A 29 4.75 -0.91 5.77
CA ILE A 29 4.65 -0.91 7.23
C ILE A 29 3.46 -0.04 7.65
N HIS A 30 2.74 -0.43 8.70
CA HIS A 30 1.50 0.23 9.07
C HIS A 30 1.63 0.95 10.42
N TYR A 31 1.50 2.29 10.42
CA TYR A 31 1.64 3.12 11.62
C TYR A 31 0.74 2.70 12.80
N PRO A 32 -0.48 2.18 12.62
CA PRO A 32 -1.30 1.76 13.76
C PRO A 32 -0.82 0.45 14.40
N ARG A 33 -0.02 -0.34 13.66
CA ARG A 33 0.54 -1.61 14.12
C ARG A 33 1.89 -1.48 14.80
N ILE A 34 2.39 -0.23 14.91
CA ILE A 34 3.69 0.11 15.52
C ILE A 34 3.44 1.17 16.57
N PRO A 35 3.87 0.99 17.84
CA PRO A 35 3.80 2.07 18.83
C PRO A 35 4.50 3.33 18.32
N ARG A 36 3.89 4.50 18.53
CA ARG A 36 4.38 5.78 17.97
C ARG A 36 5.86 6.05 18.25
N GLU A 37 6.32 5.70 19.44
CA GLU A 37 7.71 5.88 19.86
C GLU A 37 8.71 5.09 19.02
N TYR A 38 8.24 4.06 18.32
CA TYR A 38 9.07 3.21 17.47
C TYR A 38 8.89 3.47 15.96
N TRP A 39 8.06 4.42 15.55
CA TRP A 39 7.86 4.73 14.12
C TRP A 39 9.15 5.06 13.41
N GLU A 40 9.92 6.01 13.94
CA GLU A 40 11.17 6.42 13.32
C GLU A 40 12.20 5.28 13.30
N HIS A 41 12.22 4.43 14.33
CA HIS A 41 13.08 3.25 14.37
C HIS A 41 12.76 2.28 13.22
N ARG A 42 11.48 1.97 12.97
CA ARG A 42 11.08 1.06 11.90
C ARG A 42 11.36 1.65 10.51
N ILE A 43 11.14 2.95 10.34
CA ILE A 43 11.48 3.66 9.09
C ILE A 43 12.99 3.58 8.82
N LYS A 44 13.82 3.80 9.84
CA LYS A 44 15.30 3.66 9.72
C LYS A 44 15.72 2.23 9.39
N MET A 45 15.06 1.23 9.93
CA MET A 45 15.33 -0.17 9.58
C MET A 45 15.00 -0.46 8.13
N CYS A 46 13.90 0.07 7.60
CA CYS A 46 13.55 -0.05 6.18
C CYS A 46 14.60 0.62 5.29
N LYS A 47 15.04 1.83 5.65
CA LYS A 47 16.14 2.51 4.95
C LYS A 47 17.44 1.73 4.99
N ALA A 48 17.83 1.21 6.16
CA ALA A 48 19.04 0.41 6.33
C ALA A 48 18.96 -0.93 5.56
N LEU A 49 17.77 -1.45 5.33
CA LEU A 49 17.54 -2.62 4.47
C LEU A 49 17.85 -2.33 2.99
N GLY A 50 17.76 -1.09 2.56
CA GLY A 50 17.96 -0.66 1.17
C GLY A 50 16.69 -0.12 0.50
N MET A 51 15.60 0.03 1.25
CA MET A 51 14.37 0.61 0.73
C MET A 51 14.48 2.14 0.61
N ASN A 52 13.81 2.73 -0.37
CA ASN A 52 13.77 4.17 -0.60
C ASN A 52 12.38 4.78 -0.35
N THR A 53 11.38 3.95 -0.16
CA THR A 53 9.96 4.34 -0.05
C THR A 53 9.29 3.55 1.07
N ILE A 54 8.39 4.21 1.79
CA ILE A 54 7.47 3.58 2.75
C ILE A 54 6.09 3.53 2.12
N CYS A 55 5.42 2.38 2.18
CA CYS A 55 4.04 2.22 1.74
C CYS A 55 3.13 2.05 2.96
N ILE A 56 1.98 2.74 2.99
CA ILE A 56 1.04 2.71 4.09
C ILE A 56 -0.40 2.64 3.61
N TYR A 57 -1.24 1.93 4.37
CA TYR A 57 -2.70 2.09 4.32
C TYR A 57 -3.18 3.21 5.24
N ILE A 58 -4.35 3.77 4.93
CA ILE A 58 -5.14 4.60 5.85
C ILE A 58 -6.37 3.80 6.28
N PHE A 59 -6.51 3.57 7.56
CA PHE A 59 -7.57 2.73 8.11
C PHE A 59 -8.75 3.60 8.54
N TRP A 60 -9.78 3.67 7.72
CA TRP A 60 -10.93 4.55 7.94
C TRP A 60 -11.56 4.36 9.32
N ASN A 61 -11.83 3.12 9.74
CA ASN A 61 -12.45 2.82 11.03
C ASN A 61 -11.59 3.20 12.25
N LEU A 62 -10.27 3.34 12.08
CA LEU A 62 -9.38 3.84 13.12
C LEU A 62 -9.56 5.35 13.33
N HIS A 63 -9.65 6.10 12.23
CA HIS A 63 -9.72 7.56 12.24
C HIS A 63 -11.13 8.12 12.48
N GLU A 64 -12.17 7.37 12.15
CA GLU A 64 -13.58 7.74 12.30
C GLU A 64 -14.35 6.62 13.05
N GLN A 65 -14.01 6.39 14.32
CA GLN A 65 -14.65 5.36 15.15
C GLN A 65 -16.10 5.68 15.48
N ARG A 66 -16.48 6.95 15.40
CA ARG A 66 -17.86 7.45 15.47
C ARG A 66 -18.11 8.34 14.27
N GLU A 67 -19.27 8.17 13.64
CA GLU A 67 -19.64 8.91 12.44
C GLU A 67 -19.45 10.43 12.63
N GLY A 68 -18.70 11.05 11.74
CA GLY A 68 -18.41 12.49 11.73
C GLY A 68 -17.36 12.95 12.74
N VAL A 69 -16.78 12.05 13.53
CA VAL A 69 -15.74 12.38 14.53
C VAL A 69 -14.42 11.76 14.11
N TYR A 70 -13.49 12.61 13.71
CA TYR A 70 -12.17 12.20 13.19
C TYR A 70 -11.07 12.40 14.24
N ASP A 71 -10.14 11.44 14.30
CA ASP A 71 -8.94 11.50 15.13
C ASP A 71 -7.70 11.22 14.28
N PHE A 72 -6.84 12.24 14.17
CA PHE A 72 -5.52 12.19 13.53
C PHE A 72 -4.42 12.62 14.52
N THR A 73 -4.60 12.32 15.81
CA THR A 73 -3.68 12.72 16.86
C THR A 73 -2.98 11.53 17.51
N GLY A 74 -1.89 11.76 18.21
CA GLY A 74 -1.18 10.70 18.97
C GLY A 74 -0.78 9.54 18.09
N GLN A 75 -1.24 8.34 18.44
CA GLN A 75 -1.01 7.10 17.65
C GLN A 75 -1.64 7.14 16.27
N ASN A 76 -2.62 8.01 16.03
CA ASN A 76 -3.33 8.17 14.77
C ASN A 76 -2.78 9.31 13.89
N ASP A 77 -1.67 9.96 14.28
CA ASP A 77 -1.07 11.07 13.53
C ASP A 77 -0.27 10.58 12.32
N VAL A 78 -0.99 10.18 11.29
CA VAL A 78 -0.39 9.67 10.05
C VAL A 78 0.43 10.73 9.31
N ALA A 79 0.09 12.01 9.45
CA ALA A 79 0.86 13.09 8.86
C ALA A 79 2.27 13.17 9.48
N GLU A 80 2.38 12.99 10.80
CA GLU A 80 3.69 12.90 11.47
C GLU A 80 4.47 11.68 11.03
N PHE A 81 3.81 10.52 10.84
CA PHE A 81 4.47 9.34 10.29
C PHE A 81 5.09 9.63 8.90
N CYS A 82 4.37 10.32 8.02
CA CYS A 82 4.90 10.75 6.72
C CYS A 82 6.05 11.76 6.84
N ARG A 83 5.98 12.70 7.80
CA ARG A 83 7.08 13.64 8.08
C ARG A 83 8.33 12.93 8.57
N LEU A 84 8.19 11.90 9.41
CA LEU A 84 9.31 11.06 9.85
C LEU A 84 9.95 10.30 8.69
N ALA A 85 9.15 9.79 7.74
CA ALA A 85 9.68 9.19 6.52
C ALA A 85 10.52 10.21 5.74
N LYS A 86 10.00 11.42 5.52
CA LYS A 86 10.73 12.50 4.84
C LYS A 86 12.03 12.89 5.58
N LYS A 87 11.97 13.02 6.90
CA LYS A 87 13.15 13.32 7.75
C LYS A 87 14.28 12.31 7.56
N ASN A 88 13.92 11.08 7.22
CA ASN A 88 14.86 9.99 6.96
C ASN A 88 15.11 9.76 5.45
N ASP A 89 14.83 10.74 4.59
CA ASP A 89 14.99 10.69 3.13
C ASP A 89 14.27 9.49 2.48
N MET A 90 13.07 9.19 2.97
CA MET A 90 12.19 8.16 2.40
C MET A 90 10.98 8.81 1.74
N TYR A 91 10.61 8.31 0.58
CA TYR A 91 9.33 8.63 -0.05
C TYR A 91 8.18 7.86 0.62
N VAL A 92 6.93 8.24 0.29
CA VAL A 92 5.74 7.59 0.83
C VAL A 92 4.75 7.30 -0.30
N ILE A 93 4.20 6.09 -0.30
CA ILE A 93 3.02 5.70 -1.08
C ILE A 93 1.85 5.57 -0.10
N VAL A 94 0.72 6.23 -0.41
CA VAL A 94 -0.48 6.22 0.44
C VAL A 94 -1.59 5.40 -0.22
N ARG A 95 -2.21 4.54 0.55
CA ARG A 95 -3.30 3.65 0.12
C ARG A 95 -4.54 3.92 0.98
N PRO A 96 -5.36 4.97 0.65
CA PRO A 96 -6.42 5.46 1.54
C PRO A 96 -7.70 4.61 1.52
N GLY A 97 -7.84 3.71 0.59
CA GLY A 97 -9.02 2.86 0.49
C GLY A 97 -10.12 3.46 -0.40
N PRO A 98 -11.39 3.43 0.05
CA PRO A 98 -11.94 3.30 1.41
C PRO A 98 -11.83 1.92 2.05
N TYR A 99 -11.79 0.84 1.27
CA TYR A 99 -11.49 -0.51 1.71
C TYR A 99 -10.01 -0.81 1.52
N VAL A 100 -9.36 -1.37 2.52
CA VAL A 100 -7.91 -1.64 2.49
C VAL A 100 -7.54 -3.10 2.72
N CYS A 101 -8.48 -3.98 3.04
CA CYS A 101 -8.21 -5.39 3.37
C CYS A 101 -7.29 -5.53 4.59
N ALA A 102 -6.03 -5.81 4.39
CA ALA A 102 -4.93 -5.79 5.35
C ALA A 102 -5.12 -6.69 6.59
N GLU A 103 -6.01 -7.68 6.54
CA GLU A 103 -6.38 -8.50 7.70
C GLU A 103 -6.73 -7.62 8.92
N TRP A 104 -7.29 -6.44 8.62
CA TRP A 104 -7.78 -5.46 9.58
C TRP A 104 -9.29 -5.52 9.70
N GLU A 105 -9.82 -5.19 10.88
CA GLU A 105 -11.26 -5.22 11.16
C GLU A 105 -12.10 -4.57 10.04
N MET A 106 -13.06 -5.30 9.48
CA MET A 106 -13.90 -4.94 8.32
C MET A 106 -13.11 -4.39 7.10
N GLY A 107 -11.84 -4.79 6.94
CA GLY A 107 -10.98 -4.23 5.87
C GLY A 107 -10.84 -2.71 5.94
N GLY A 108 -10.94 -2.13 7.12
CA GLY A 108 -10.86 -0.71 7.39
C GLY A 108 -12.18 0.05 7.35
N LEU A 109 -13.28 -0.56 6.91
CA LEU A 109 -14.58 0.11 6.85
C LEU A 109 -15.18 0.28 8.26
N PRO A 110 -15.76 1.45 8.61
CA PRO A 110 -16.33 1.68 9.92
C PRO A 110 -17.59 0.85 10.20
N TRP A 111 -17.66 0.27 11.38
CA TRP A 111 -18.80 -0.51 11.86
C TRP A 111 -20.14 0.26 11.83
N TRP A 112 -20.11 1.55 12.05
CA TRP A 112 -21.32 2.40 12.11
C TRP A 112 -22.02 2.54 10.75
N LEU A 113 -21.34 2.26 9.65
CA LEU A 113 -21.97 2.15 8.32
C LEU A 113 -23.10 1.13 8.32
N LEU A 114 -22.95 0.02 9.06
CA LEU A 114 -23.93 -1.06 9.14
C LEU A 114 -25.21 -0.70 9.92
N LYS A 115 -25.26 0.47 10.57
CA LYS A 115 -26.50 0.99 11.16
C LYS A 115 -27.57 1.25 10.08
N LYS A 116 -27.18 1.57 8.87
CA LYS A 116 -28.06 1.68 7.73
C LYS A 116 -28.28 0.30 7.14
N LYS A 117 -29.46 -0.30 7.41
CA LYS A 117 -29.77 -1.71 7.12
C LYS A 117 -29.70 -2.09 5.64
N ASP A 118 -29.94 -1.15 4.74
CA ASP A 118 -29.94 -1.32 3.29
C ASP A 118 -28.67 -0.81 2.62
N ILE A 119 -27.61 -0.55 3.38
CA ILE A 119 -26.33 -0.08 2.84
C ILE A 119 -25.69 -1.14 1.93
N ARG A 120 -25.13 -0.66 0.82
CA ARG A 120 -24.30 -1.46 -0.08
C ARG A 120 -22.87 -0.93 -0.04
N LEU A 121 -21.99 -1.70 0.59
CA LEU A 121 -20.59 -1.35 0.74
C LEU A 121 -19.83 -1.61 -0.56
N ARG A 122 -18.86 -0.75 -0.86
CA ARG A 122 -18.04 -0.83 -2.07
C ARG A 122 -18.88 -0.85 -3.36
N GLU A 123 -19.94 -0.07 -3.37
CA GLU A 123 -20.85 0.17 -4.49
C GLU A 123 -21.27 1.63 -4.54
N GLN A 124 -21.98 2.02 -5.61
CA GLN A 124 -22.56 3.36 -5.76
C GLN A 124 -23.79 3.58 -4.86
N ASP A 125 -23.70 3.20 -3.60
CA ASP A 125 -24.71 3.54 -2.60
C ASP A 125 -24.57 5.02 -2.22
N PRO A 126 -25.61 5.86 -2.34
CA PRO A 126 -25.49 7.30 -2.08
C PRO A 126 -25.04 7.65 -0.67
N TYR A 127 -25.47 6.87 0.33
CA TYR A 127 -25.03 7.11 1.71
C TYR A 127 -23.58 6.69 1.91
N PHE A 128 -23.21 5.49 1.44
CA PHE A 128 -21.82 5.02 1.49
C PHE A 128 -20.88 6.02 0.80
N MET A 129 -21.21 6.44 -0.42
CA MET A 129 -20.38 7.39 -1.18
C MET A 129 -20.28 8.77 -0.53
N SER A 130 -21.34 9.26 0.14
CA SER A 130 -21.26 10.51 0.89
C SER A 130 -20.34 10.39 2.11
N CYS A 131 -20.33 9.24 2.78
CA CYS A 131 -19.41 8.95 3.87
C CYS A 131 -17.96 8.83 3.38
N VAL A 132 -17.73 8.20 2.23
CA VAL A 132 -16.43 8.11 1.58
C VAL A 132 -15.90 9.50 1.20
N ASP A 133 -16.72 10.35 0.56
CA ASP A 133 -16.31 11.72 0.21
C ASP A 133 -15.86 12.53 1.44
N ARG A 134 -16.61 12.42 2.54
CA ARG A 134 -16.25 13.05 3.81
C ARG A 134 -14.95 12.50 4.40
N PHE A 135 -14.76 11.19 4.38
CA PHE A 135 -13.54 10.54 4.85
C PHE A 135 -12.33 10.98 4.03
N GLU A 136 -12.41 10.85 2.71
CA GLU A 136 -11.30 11.23 1.81
C GLU A 136 -10.95 12.72 1.91
N LYS A 137 -11.95 13.59 2.12
CA LYS A 137 -11.71 15.02 2.40
C LYS A 137 -10.86 15.20 3.67
N ASN A 138 -11.20 14.49 4.75
CA ASN A 138 -10.47 14.61 6.01
C ASN A 138 -9.06 14.02 5.92
N VAL A 139 -8.87 12.89 5.24
CA VAL A 139 -7.54 12.33 4.95
C VAL A 139 -6.70 13.31 4.13
N ALA A 140 -7.26 13.86 3.05
CA ALA A 140 -6.56 14.79 2.19
C ALA A 140 -6.18 16.09 2.93
N GLN A 141 -6.99 16.56 3.88
CA GLN A 141 -6.61 17.72 4.72
C GLN A 141 -5.33 17.46 5.51
N GLN A 142 -5.09 16.21 5.93
CA GLN A 142 -3.86 15.82 6.64
C GLN A 142 -2.68 15.60 5.69
N LEU A 143 -2.90 14.95 4.56
CA LEU A 143 -1.84 14.35 3.75
C LEU A 143 -1.57 15.06 2.42
N ALA A 144 -2.56 15.72 1.79
CA ALA A 144 -2.34 16.41 0.53
C ALA A 144 -1.28 17.52 0.62
N PRO A 145 -1.12 18.26 1.73
CA PRO A 145 0.01 19.18 1.90
C PRO A 145 1.40 18.51 1.87
N LEU A 146 1.46 17.19 2.06
CA LEU A 146 2.69 16.40 2.10
C LEU A 146 2.98 15.67 0.78
N THR A 147 2.27 15.98 -0.29
CA THR A 147 2.57 15.45 -1.63
C THR A 147 3.88 16.00 -2.17
N ILE A 148 4.53 15.25 -3.06
CA ILE A 148 5.81 15.64 -3.66
C ILE A 148 5.71 16.97 -4.42
N GLN A 149 4.57 17.27 -5.04
CA GLN A 149 4.32 18.53 -5.73
C GLN A 149 4.33 19.74 -4.79
N ARG A 150 4.11 19.51 -3.50
CA ARG A 150 4.14 20.52 -2.43
C ARG A 150 5.40 20.42 -1.55
N GLY A 151 6.39 19.61 -2.01
CA GLY A 151 7.66 19.43 -1.31
C GLY A 151 7.62 18.39 -0.18
N GLY A 152 6.58 17.60 -0.07
CA GLY A 152 6.45 16.48 0.87
C GLY A 152 7.03 15.17 0.32
N PRO A 153 6.89 14.05 1.05
CA PRO A 153 7.41 12.75 0.63
C PRO A 153 6.43 11.91 -0.19
N ILE A 154 5.12 12.26 -0.24
CA ILE A 154 4.09 11.42 -0.85
C ILE A 154 4.18 11.50 -2.38
N ILE A 155 4.47 10.35 -3.01
CA ILE A 155 4.69 10.25 -4.46
C ILE A 155 3.50 9.66 -5.21
N MET A 156 2.72 8.76 -4.58
CA MET A 156 1.59 8.07 -5.20
C MET A 156 0.46 7.85 -4.21
N VAL A 157 -0.77 7.82 -4.73
CA VAL A 157 -1.99 7.52 -3.95
C VAL A 157 -2.82 6.47 -4.66
N GLN A 158 -3.23 5.42 -3.94
CA GLN A 158 -4.00 4.30 -4.49
C GLN A 158 -5.50 4.61 -4.52
N VAL A 159 -6.15 4.17 -5.58
CA VAL A 159 -7.61 4.19 -5.75
C VAL A 159 -8.15 2.83 -5.35
N GLU A 160 -8.92 2.75 -4.26
CA GLU A 160 -9.51 1.52 -3.73
C GLU A 160 -8.47 0.43 -3.43
N ASN A 161 -8.83 -0.83 -3.31
CA ASN A 161 -7.89 -1.94 -3.15
C ASN A 161 -8.45 -3.23 -3.73
N GLU A 162 -7.77 -3.80 -4.72
CA GLU A 162 -8.10 -5.09 -5.35
C GLU A 162 -9.59 -5.22 -5.71
N TYR A 163 -10.20 -4.14 -6.19
CA TYR A 163 -11.64 -4.09 -6.41
C TYR A 163 -12.10 -5.08 -7.48
N GLY A 164 -11.30 -5.43 -8.47
CA GLY A 164 -11.60 -6.44 -9.48
C GLY A 164 -11.75 -7.85 -8.91
N SER A 165 -11.21 -8.09 -7.72
CA SER A 165 -11.41 -9.33 -6.95
C SER A 165 -12.71 -9.33 -6.14
N TYR A 166 -13.38 -8.18 -6.01
CA TYR A 166 -14.62 -7.98 -5.28
C TYR A 166 -15.83 -7.72 -6.19
N GLY A 167 -15.67 -6.82 -7.18
CA GLY A 167 -16.76 -6.36 -8.03
C GLY A 167 -16.29 -5.88 -9.40
N GLU A 168 -17.25 -5.43 -10.23
CA GLU A 168 -17.00 -5.01 -11.62
C GLU A 168 -17.60 -3.63 -11.95
N ASP A 169 -17.93 -2.82 -10.93
CA ASP A 169 -18.54 -1.51 -11.11
C ASP A 169 -17.48 -0.43 -11.40
N LYS A 170 -17.16 -0.21 -12.66
CA LYS A 170 -16.24 0.87 -13.11
C LYS A 170 -16.73 2.26 -12.70
N ALA A 171 -18.03 2.48 -12.58
CA ALA A 171 -18.54 3.78 -12.17
C ALA A 171 -18.23 4.06 -10.69
N TYR A 172 -18.31 3.03 -9.84
CA TYR A 172 -17.85 3.14 -8.45
C TYR A 172 -16.36 3.52 -8.38
N ILE A 173 -15.50 2.78 -9.06
CA ILE A 173 -14.04 3.06 -9.09
C ILE A 173 -13.76 4.47 -9.65
N SER A 174 -14.46 4.88 -10.71
CA SER A 174 -14.33 6.23 -11.27
C SER A 174 -14.70 7.30 -10.26
N GLN A 175 -15.74 7.08 -9.47
CA GLN A 175 -16.17 8.01 -8.43
C GLN A 175 -15.15 8.10 -7.27
N ILE A 176 -14.52 6.99 -6.88
CA ILE A 176 -13.40 7.00 -5.91
C ILE A 176 -12.22 7.82 -6.47
N ARG A 177 -11.79 7.56 -7.71
CA ARG A 177 -10.75 8.34 -8.38
C ARG A 177 -11.08 9.83 -8.39
N ASP A 178 -12.29 10.19 -8.79
CA ASP A 178 -12.71 11.59 -8.91
C ASP A 178 -12.74 12.28 -7.53
N THR A 179 -13.12 11.55 -6.49
CA THR A 179 -13.06 12.04 -5.10
C THR A 179 -11.61 12.32 -4.68
N LEU A 180 -10.69 11.42 -5.00
CA LEU A 180 -9.26 11.66 -4.73
C LEU A 180 -8.74 12.85 -5.54
N ARG A 181 -9.02 12.93 -6.84
CA ARG A 181 -8.66 14.10 -7.68
C ARG A 181 -9.17 15.42 -7.08
N LYS A 182 -10.42 15.43 -6.61
CA LYS A 182 -11.05 16.62 -6.02
C LYS A 182 -10.28 17.17 -4.82
N TYR A 183 -9.71 16.30 -3.98
CA TYR A 183 -9.10 16.73 -2.71
C TYR A 183 -7.57 16.73 -2.72
N TRP A 184 -6.94 15.93 -3.57
CA TRP A 184 -5.49 15.80 -3.60
C TRP A 184 -4.82 16.66 -4.69
N ASP A 185 -5.48 16.87 -5.82
CA ASP A 185 -4.91 17.64 -6.92
C ASP A 185 -4.91 19.15 -6.61
N THR A 186 -4.06 19.87 -7.32
CA THR A 186 -4.08 21.35 -7.40
C THR A 186 -4.35 21.76 -8.85
N PRO A 187 -4.74 23.03 -9.10
CA PRO A 187 -4.91 23.52 -10.48
C PRO A 187 -3.68 23.30 -11.37
N ASN A 188 -2.48 23.29 -10.77
CA ASN A 188 -1.22 23.25 -11.49
C ASN A 188 -0.47 21.91 -11.37
N ALA A 189 -0.96 20.97 -10.55
CA ALA A 189 -0.26 19.70 -10.32
C ALA A 189 -1.23 18.58 -9.93
N LYS A 190 -1.13 17.47 -10.66
CA LYS A 190 -1.89 16.26 -10.37
C LYS A 190 -1.09 15.30 -9.51
N THR A 191 -1.75 14.70 -8.54
CA THR A 191 -1.20 13.59 -7.77
C THR A 191 -1.18 12.32 -8.64
N THR A 192 -0.10 11.57 -8.60
CA THR A 192 -0.04 10.28 -9.29
C THR A 192 -0.97 9.30 -8.60
N LEU A 193 -2.00 8.85 -9.30
CA LEU A 193 -2.94 7.84 -8.83
C LEU A 193 -2.65 6.49 -9.47
N PHE A 194 -2.84 5.41 -8.73
CA PHE A 194 -2.69 4.05 -9.22
C PHE A 194 -3.78 3.11 -8.70
N GLN A 195 -3.95 1.99 -9.39
CA GLN A 195 -4.81 0.88 -8.98
C GLN A 195 -3.98 -0.39 -8.86
N CYS A 196 -4.32 -1.24 -7.90
CA CYS A 196 -3.74 -2.58 -7.78
C CYS A 196 -4.81 -3.66 -7.93
N ASP A 197 -4.41 -4.80 -8.45
CA ASP A 197 -5.20 -6.03 -8.46
C ASP A 197 -4.32 -7.24 -8.79
N TRP A 198 -4.91 -8.42 -8.80
CA TRP A 198 -4.30 -9.60 -9.34
C TRP A 198 -4.31 -9.54 -10.88
N ASN A 199 -3.34 -10.18 -11.51
CA ASN A 199 -3.23 -10.20 -12.98
C ASN A 199 -4.45 -10.79 -13.70
N SER A 200 -5.26 -11.59 -13.02
CA SER A 200 -6.53 -12.13 -13.55
C SER A 200 -7.71 -11.16 -13.46
N ASN A 201 -7.61 -10.10 -12.65
CA ASN A 201 -8.76 -9.25 -12.28
C ASN A 201 -8.59 -7.77 -12.63
N PHE A 202 -7.37 -7.29 -12.88
CA PHE A 202 -7.10 -5.85 -13.02
C PHE A 202 -7.84 -5.19 -14.19
N GLU A 203 -8.14 -5.92 -15.27
CA GLU A 203 -8.86 -5.39 -16.42
C GLU A 203 -10.35 -5.10 -16.12
N LYS A 204 -10.94 -5.78 -15.14
CA LYS A 204 -12.37 -5.61 -14.81
C LYS A 204 -12.74 -4.16 -14.48
N ASN A 205 -11.84 -3.46 -13.79
CA ASN A 205 -12.07 -2.11 -13.31
C ASN A 205 -10.93 -1.14 -13.63
N GLY A 206 -9.97 -1.52 -14.46
CA GLY A 206 -8.85 -0.67 -14.81
C GLY A 206 -9.30 0.62 -15.49
N LEU A 207 -8.89 1.78 -14.94
CA LEU A 207 -9.12 3.09 -15.53
C LEU A 207 -7.91 3.53 -16.33
N ASP A 208 -8.17 4.10 -17.51
CA ASP A 208 -7.11 4.37 -18.51
C ASP A 208 -6.15 5.48 -18.09
N ASP A 209 -6.59 6.36 -17.21
CA ASP A 209 -5.79 7.49 -16.69
C ASP A 209 -5.00 7.16 -15.42
N LEU A 210 -5.03 5.90 -14.97
CA LEU A 210 -4.30 5.44 -13.79
C LEU A 210 -3.12 4.54 -14.15
N THR A 211 -2.12 4.49 -13.28
CA THR A 211 -1.08 3.47 -13.30
C THR A 211 -1.66 2.16 -12.77
N TRP A 212 -1.47 1.06 -13.49
CA TRP A 212 -1.91 -0.27 -13.06
C TRP A 212 -0.75 -1.05 -12.46
N THR A 213 -0.97 -1.60 -11.27
CA THR A 213 0.03 -2.39 -10.55
C THR A 213 -0.52 -3.78 -10.24
N MET A 214 0.36 -4.76 -10.05
CA MET A 214 -0.02 -6.15 -9.80
C MET A 214 0.33 -6.55 -8.36
N ASN A 215 -0.51 -7.38 -7.75
CA ASN A 215 -0.27 -7.99 -6.44
C ASN A 215 -0.05 -9.48 -6.61
N PHE A 216 1.05 -10.00 -6.08
CA PHE A 216 1.38 -11.43 -6.10
C PHE A 216 2.45 -11.75 -5.04
N GLY A 217 2.62 -13.05 -4.74
CA GLY A 217 3.57 -13.50 -3.74
C GLY A 217 4.75 -14.26 -4.29
N THR A 218 5.54 -14.80 -3.37
CA THR A 218 6.68 -15.66 -3.66
C THR A 218 6.30 -16.85 -4.52
N GLY A 219 7.18 -17.23 -5.44
CA GLY A 219 6.96 -18.33 -6.38
C GLY A 219 6.12 -17.96 -7.62
N ALA A 220 5.59 -16.74 -7.72
CA ALA A 220 4.92 -16.27 -8.92
C ALA A 220 5.91 -16.15 -10.09
N LYS A 221 5.43 -16.50 -11.28
CA LYS A 221 6.18 -16.28 -12.53
C LYS A 221 6.03 -14.84 -12.93
N ILE A 222 7.06 -14.01 -12.74
CA ILE A 222 7.02 -12.56 -12.90
C ILE A 222 6.53 -12.14 -14.29
N ASP A 223 7.02 -12.76 -15.36
CA ASP A 223 6.59 -12.43 -16.72
C ASP A 223 5.10 -12.71 -16.95
N ASP A 224 4.56 -13.76 -16.34
CA ASP A 224 3.13 -14.08 -16.43
C ASP A 224 2.27 -13.02 -15.74
N GLN A 225 2.76 -12.46 -14.61
CA GLN A 225 2.05 -11.43 -13.86
C GLN A 225 1.87 -10.13 -14.67
N PHE A 226 2.85 -9.78 -15.49
CA PHE A 226 2.84 -8.54 -16.27
C PHE A 226 2.56 -8.72 -17.75
N ARG A 227 2.39 -9.95 -18.24
CA ARG A 227 2.19 -10.23 -19.67
C ARG A 227 1.04 -9.41 -20.26
N ARG A 228 -0.12 -9.50 -19.63
CA ARG A 228 -1.32 -8.83 -20.15
C ARG A 228 -1.22 -7.31 -20.04
N LEU A 229 -0.62 -6.79 -19.00
CA LEU A 229 -0.36 -5.37 -18.88
C LEU A 229 0.58 -4.86 -19.98
N ARG A 230 1.64 -5.59 -20.28
CA ARG A 230 2.57 -5.24 -21.38
C ARG A 230 1.89 -5.26 -22.76
N GLU A 231 0.97 -6.20 -22.98
CA GLU A 231 0.18 -6.24 -24.23
C GLU A 231 -0.71 -5.00 -24.39
N LEU A 232 -1.40 -4.61 -23.33
CA LEU A 232 -2.33 -3.48 -23.34
C LEU A 232 -1.62 -2.12 -23.29
N ARG A 233 -0.52 -2.05 -22.54
CA ARG A 233 0.25 -0.82 -22.30
C ARG A 233 1.76 -1.10 -22.37
N PRO A 234 2.32 -1.25 -23.59
CA PRO A 234 3.74 -1.67 -23.76
C PRO A 234 4.75 -0.78 -23.05
N ASN A 235 4.44 0.50 -22.89
CA ASN A 235 5.31 1.49 -22.28
C ASN A 235 4.94 1.86 -20.83
N ALA A 236 4.00 1.14 -20.20
CA ALA A 236 3.63 1.42 -18.81
C ALA A 236 4.76 1.06 -17.85
N PRO A 237 4.97 1.84 -16.78
CA PRO A 237 5.84 1.41 -15.70
C PRO A 237 5.28 0.14 -15.07
N LEU A 238 6.16 -0.77 -14.70
CA LEU A 238 5.77 -2.03 -14.06
C LEU A 238 6.07 -1.96 -12.57
N MET A 239 5.06 -2.30 -11.76
CA MET A 239 5.19 -2.34 -10.30
C MET A 239 4.36 -3.48 -9.71
N CYS A 240 4.97 -4.23 -8.80
CA CYS A 240 4.28 -5.10 -7.86
C CYS A 240 3.97 -4.28 -6.61
N SER A 241 2.72 -3.88 -6.43
CA SER A 241 2.32 -3.02 -5.31
C SER A 241 2.12 -3.78 -3.99
N GLU A 242 1.99 -5.09 -4.05
CA GLU A 242 2.13 -5.99 -2.91
C GLU A 242 2.88 -7.26 -3.36
N PHE A 243 4.13 -7.36 -2.94
CA PHE A 243 4.88 -8.62 -3.05
C PHE A 243 4.89 -9.30 -1.69
N TRP A 244 4.13 -10.38 -1.55
CA TRP A 244 3.90 -11.04 -0.27
C TRP A 244 5.12 -11.83 0.19
N SER A 245 5.79 -11.31 1.24
CA SER A 245 7.02 -11.89 1.82
C SER A 245 6.78 -13.07 2.74
N GLY A 246 5.57 -13.18 3.26
CA GLY A 246 5.08 -14.20 4.18
C GLY A 246 3.58 -14.35 4.05
N TRP A 247 2.92 -14.61 5.17
CA TRP A 247 1.45 -14.63 5.26
C TRP A 247 0.99 -14.34 6.69
N PHE A 248 -0.29 -14.05 6.86
CA PHE A 248 -0.90 -13.79 8.16
C PHE A 248 -1.34 -15.10 8.83
N ASP A 249 -1.44 -15.06 10.16
CA ASP A 249 -1.89 -16.18 10.98
C ASP A 249 -3.37 -16.08 11.32
N LYS A 250 -4.03 -17.25 11.43
CA LYS A 250 -5.43 -17.39 11.83
C LYS A 250 -5.52 -18.23 13.10
N TRP A 251 -6.53 -17.98 13.90
CA TRP A 251 -6.83 -18.78 15.07
C TRP A 251 -6.99 -20.26 14.72
N GLY A 252 -6.31 -21.11 15.46
CA GLY A 252 -6.37 -22.56 15.28
C GLY A 252 -5.54 -23.11 14.11
N ALA A 253 -4.86 -22.27 13.33
CA ALA A 253 -3.96 -22.66 12.27
C ALA A 253 -2.49 -22.69 12.75
N ASN A 254 -1.63 -23.33 11.98
CA ASN A 254 -0.20 -23.25 12.20
C ASN A 254 0.32 -21.86 11.80
N HIS A 255 1.43 -21.45 12.43
CA HIS A 255 2.13 -20.23 12.03
C HIS A 255 2.60 -20.32 10.57
N GLU A 256 2.27 -19.31 9.79
CA GLU A 256 2.61 -19.22 8.37
C GLU A 256 4.04 -18.73 8.20
N THR A 257 4.80 -19.41 7.36
CA THR A 257 6.18 -19.03 7.02
C THR A 257 6.44 -19.19 5.53
N ARG A 258 7.34 -18.37 5.00
CA ARG A 258 7.83 -18.45 3.61
C ARG A 258 9.37 -18.44 3.63
N ALA A 259 9.99 -19.22 2.77
CA ALA A 259 11.44 -19.27 2.71
C ALA A 259 12.02 -17.96 2.17
N ALA A 260 13.07 -17.45 2.82
CA ALA A 260 13.76 -16.23 2.40
C ALA A 260 14.24 -16.31 0.94
N LYS A 261 14.79 -17.46 0.53
CA LYS A 261 15.27 -17.70 -0.84
C LYS A 261 14.19 -17.43 -1.92
N ASP A 262 12.92 -17.76 -1.64
CA ASP A 262 11.83 -17.60 -2.60
C ASP A 262 11.44 -16.13 -2.72
N MET A 263 11.46 -15.38 -1.62
CA MET A 263 11.26 -13.93 -1.59
C MET A 263 12.40 -13.23 -2.37
N ILE A 264 13.64 -13.58 -2.10
CA ILE A 264 14.83 -12.99 -2.73
C ILE A 264 14.87 -13.29 -4.22
N ALA A 265 14.51 -14.50 -4.63
CA ALA A 265 14.45 -14.87 -6.05
C ALA A 265 13.45 -13.98 -6.80
N GLY A 266 12.24 -13.77 -6.25
CA GLY A 266 11.23 -12.91 -6.85
C GLY A 266 11.67 -11.44 -6.93
N ILE A 267 12.24 -10.90 -5.85
CA ILE A 267 12.75 -9.52 -5.82
C ILE A 267 13.88 -9.34 -6.82
N SER A 268 14.86 -10.22 -6.83
CA SER A 268 16.00 -10.15 -7.76
C SER A 268 15.54 -10.23 -9.23
N GLU A 269 14.56 -11.07 -9.53
CA GLU A 269 13.97 -11.15 -10.87
C GLU A 269 13.26 -9.84 -11.24
N MET A 270 12.44 -9.27 -10.35
CA MET A 270 11.78 -7.98 -10.60
C MET A 270 12.81 -6.87 -10.86
N LEU A 271 13.83 -6.75 -10.03
CA LEU A 271 14.88 -5.74 -10.17
C LEU A 271 15.67 -5.89 -11.48
N SER A 272 16.01 -7.11 -11.86
CA SER A 272 16.70 -7.39 -13.14
C SER A 272 15.88 -6.95 -14.38
N LYS A 273 14.55 -6.79 -14.21
CA LYS A 273 13.61 -6.38 -15.25
C LYS A 273 13.11 -4.94 -15.09
N ASN A 274 13.75 -4.14 -14.22
CA ASN A 274 13.33 -2.78 -13.88
C ASN A 274 11.87 -2.68 -13.42
N ILE A 275 11.42 -3.63 -12.60
CA ILE A 275 10.09 -3.65 -12.01
C ILE A 275 10.19 -3.15 -10.57
N SER A 276 9.46 -2.09 -10.25
CA SER A 276 9.30 -1.58 -8.88
C SER A 276 8.49 -2.57 -8.02
N PHE A 277 8.72 -2.56 -6.72
CA PHE A 277 7.93 -3.39 -5.81
C PHE A 277 7.68 -2.71 -4.46
N SER A 278 6.60 -3.12 -3.79
CA SER A 278 6.34 -2.89 -2.37
C SER A 278 6.34 -4.23 -1.65
N LEU A 279 7.25 -4.41 -0.70
CA LEU A 279 7.37 -5.66 0.07
C LEU A 279 6.29 -5.71 1.15
N TYR A 280 5.28 -6.51 0.94
CA TYR A 280 4.15 -6.70 1.84
C TYR A 280 4.33 -8.01 2.66
N MET A 281 4.60 -8.02 3.92
CA MET A 281 5.01 -6.90 4.77
C MET A 281 6.54 -6.89 4.89
N THR A 282 7.12 -5.70 5.00
CA THR A 282 8.51 -5.54 5.46
C THR A 282 8.56 -5.63 6.98
N HIS A 283 7.54 -5.11 7.64
CA HIS A 283 7.26 -5.24 9.07
C HIS A 283 5.75 -5.28 9.29
N GLY A 284 5.24 -6.37 9.83
CA GLY A 284 3.82 -6.53 10.05
C GLY A 284 3.32 -5.79 11.31
N GLY A 285 3.98 -5.98 12.43
CA GLY A 285 3.61 -5.38 13.71
C GLY A 285 2.47 -6.11 14.41
N THR A 286 1.66 -5.38 15.16
CA THR A 286 0.65 -5.92 16.07
C THR A 286 -0.72 -5.31 15.82
N ASN A 287 -1.74 -6.13 15.73
CA ASN A 287 -3.15 -5.70 15.72
C ASN A 287 -3.60 -5.45 17.16
N TRP A 288 -3.44 -4.23 17.65
CA TRP A 288 -3.79 -3.86 19.02
C TRP A 288 -5.30 -3.94 19.27
N GLY A 289 -5.68 -4.36 20.48
CA GLY A 289 -7.08 -4.39 20.89
C GLY A 289 -7.93 -5.33 19.98
N HIS A 290 -8.90 -4.77 19.28
CA HIS A 290 -9.87 -5.48 18.44
C HIS A 290 -9.67 -5.23 16.92
N TRP A 291 -8.50 -4.77 16.52
CA TRP A 291 -8.26 -4.40 15.13
C TRP A 291 -7.89 -5.56 14.21
N ALA A 292 -7.61 -6.77 14.73
CA ALA A 292 -7.47 -7.96 13.90
C ALA A 292 -8.80 -8.28 13.20
N GLY A 293 -8.72 -8.55 11.90
CA GLY A 293 -9.88 -8.88 11.09
C GLY A 293 -10.23 -10.37 11.06
N ALA A 294 -10.95 -10.75 10.02
CA ALA A 294 -11.25 -12.15 9.73
C ALA A 294 -11.28 -12.38 8.22
N ASN A 295 -10.88 -13.57 7.81
CA ASN A 295 -10.86 -13.98 6.41
C ASN A 295 -11.98 -14.98 6.08
N SER A 296 -12.10 -15.32 4.81
CA SER A 296 -13.02 -16.30 4.26
C SER A 296 -12.29 -17.51 3.66
N PRO A 297 -12.97 -18.65 3.38
CA PRO A 297 -14.42 -18.86 3.49
C PRO A 297 -14.89 -19.06 4.92
N GLY A 298 -16.13 -18.65 5.20
CA GLY A 298 -16.70 -18.67 6.54
C GLY A 298 -16.10 -17.59 7.44
N PHE A 299 -16.10 -17.82 8.76
CA PHE A 299 -15.45 -16.94 9.72
C PHE A 299 -14.11 -17.54 10.14
N ALA A 300 -13.02 -16.95 9.63
CA ALA A 300 -11.64 -17.34 9.92
C ALA A 300 -10.92 -16.14 10.57
N PRO A 301 -11.03 -15.96 11.92
CA PRO A 301 -10.49 -14.79 12.59
C PRO A 301 -8.96 -14.80 12.59
N ASP A 302 -8.40 -13.64 12.35
CA ASP A 302 -6.97 -13.41 12.41
C ASP A 302 -6.52 -13.21 13.86
N VAL A 303 -5.23 -13.36 14.13
CA VAL A 303 -4.66 -13.23 15.47
C VAL A 303 -4.15 -11.81 15.72
N THR A 304 -3.86 -11.49 16.99
CA THR A 304 -3.28 -10.18 17.39
C THR A 304 -1.93 -9.93 16.74
N SER A 305 -1.06 -10.93 16.67
CA SER A 305 0.22 -10.79 15.97
C SER A 305 0.00 -10.66 14.47
N TYR A 306 0.57 -9.64 13.87
CA TYR A 306 0.68 -9.50 12.43
C TYR A 306 2.14 -9.68 11.98
N ASP A 307 2.81 -10.66 12.58
CA ASP A 307 4.23 -10.95 12.32
C ASP A 307 4.51 -11.15 10.82
N TYR A 308 3.59 -11.81 10.12
CA TYR A 308 3.63 -12.01 8.67
C TYR A 308 4.85 -12.77 8.16
N ASP A 309 5.68 -13.30 9.05
CA ASP A 309 7.01 -13.83 8.73
C ASP A 309 7.87 -12.79 7.96
N ALA A 310 7.72 -11.53 8.34
CA ALA A 310 8.35 -10.39 7.69
C ALA A 310 9.85 -10.30 8.00
N PRO A 311 10.65 -9.60 7.17
CA PRO A 311 12.07 -9.36 7.44
C PRO A 311 12.36 -8.68 8.78
N ILE A 312 11.49 -7.76 9.20
CA ILE A 312 11.54 -7.13 10.52
C ILE A 312 10.47 -7.81 11.38
N SER A 313 10.88 -8.43 12.48
CA SER A 313 9.97 -9.15 13.39
C SER A 313 8.94 -8.23 14.03
N GLU A 314 7.87 -8.79 14.60
CA GLU A 314 6.83 -8.03 15.31
C GLU A 314 7.40 -7.09 16.38
N SER A 315 8.41 -7.55 17.12
CA SER A 315 9.12 -6.74 18.12
C SER A 315 10.11 -5.72 17.56
N GLY A 316 10.33 -5.70 16.25
CA GLY A 316 11.24 -4.77 15.57
C GLY A 316 12.69 -5.21 15.55
N GLN A 317 12.96 -6.49 15.63
CA GLN A 317 14.30 -7.05 15.47
C GLN A 317 14.53 -7.48 14.02
N THR A 318 15.80 -7.52 13.60
CA THR A 318 16.17 -8.12 12.33
C THR A 318 16.05 -9.64 12.39
N THR A 319 15.59 -10.24 11.30
CA THR A 319 15.54 -11.70 11.13
C THR A 319 16.64 -12.15 10.14
N PRO A 320 16.90 -13.45 9.99
CA PRO A 320 17.75 -13.94 8.90
C PRO A 320 17.28 -13.44 7.53
N LYS A 321 15.96 -13.41 7.29
CA LYS A 321 15.33 -12.89 6.07
C LYS A 321 15.70 -11.42 5.80
N TYR A 322 15.83 -10.60 6.84
CA TYR A 322 16.27 -9.21 6.73
C TYR A 322 17.69 -9.10 6.16
N TRP A 323 18.61 -9.88 6.71
CA TRP A 323 20.01 -9.82 6.32
C TRP A 323 20.26 -10.37 4.91
N GLU A 324 19.61 -11.48 4.57
CA GLU A 324 19.65 -12.05 3.22
C GLU A 324 19.09 -11.08 2.18
N LEU A 325 17.97 -10.41 2.48
CA LEU A 325 17.39 -9.39 1.60
C LEU A 325 18.30 -8.17 1.47
N ARG A 326 18.88 -7.70 2.57
CA ARG A 326 19.83 -6.58 2.54
C ARG A 326 21.04 -6.87 1.66
N GLU A 327 21.59 -8.06 1.77
CA GLU A 327 22.69 -8.52 0.91
C GLU A 327 22.26 -8.48 -0.57
N ALA A 328 21.12 -9.07 -0.90
CA ALA A 328 20.61 -9.07 -2.26
C ALA A 328 20.39 -7.64 -2.80
N LEU A 329 19.79 -6.74 -2.02
CA LEU A 329 19.55 -5.36 -2.43
C LEU A 329 20.85 -4.56 -2.59
N SER A 330 21.92 -4.89 -1.86
CA SER A 330 23.21 -4.17 -1.96
C SER A 330 23.83 -4.22 -3.36
N HIS A 331 23.43 -5.17 -4.19
CA HIS A 331 23.87 -5.28 -5.58
C HIS A 331 23.17 -4.30 -6.54
N TYR A 332 22.08 -3.66 -6.07
CA TYR A 332 21.26 -2.73 -6.86
C TYR A 332 21.26 -1.28 -6.32
N MET A 333 21.97 -1.03 -5.19
CA MET A 333 22.08 0.29 -4.56
C MET A 333 23.24 1.15 -5.09
#